data_14fc2ed21ea8afc97e318bd8c3b0e010
#
_entry.id   14fc2ed21ea8afc97e318bd8c3b0e010
#
_cell.length_a   1.000
_cell.length_b   1.000
_cell.length_c   1.000
_cell.angle_alpha   90.00
_cell.angle_beta   90.00
_cell.angle_gamma   90.00
#
_symmetry.space_group_name_H-M   'P 1'
#
loop_
_entity.id
_entity.type
_entity.pdbx_description
1 polymer ?
#
loop_
_entity_poly.entity_id
_entity_poly.type
_entity_poly.pdbx_seq_one_letter_code
_entity_poly.pdbx_strand_id
1 'polypeptide(L)'
;MAWFVASICCVILGVGVVRFWRVWMRPWKDVEQLVEEVTRGRAPRTFLVDGNRAAQRIGIALEDMAIRHQELAKRAGQTELNIRAILGAMRDGLAVIGGDGRVRLWNRAVRELFAIEEDRLGASVLETFRDPSVVETVARTLRNGEIATQRIKLRKKSSRGDRQIDLTSLPMPKEEGAAPGAVALFQDITHLQQLEQMRREFVSNVSHELRTPLSIFCGYVETLLDEPELTRAHSPRDGEACDAFALAG
;
A
#
# COMPACT_ATOMS: atom_id res chain seq x y z
N MET A 1 -65.66 63.03 -8.37
CA MET A 1 -65.28 62.07 -9.45
C MET A 1 -63.79 61.96 -9.58
N ALA A 2 -63.00 63.02 -9.70
CA ALA A 2 -61.51 62.89 -9.87
C ALA A 2 -60.78 62.21 -8.72
N TRP A 3 -61.20 62.42 -7.46
CA TRP A 3 -60.55 61.75 -6.29
C TRP A 3 -60.80 60.26 -6.24
N PHE A 4 -61.92 59.72 -6.70
CA PHE A 4 -62.21 58.30 -6.78
C PHE A 4 -61.35 57.61 -7.83
N VAL A 5 -61.13 58.25 -8.97
CA VAL A 5 -60.30 57.76 -10.05
C VAL A 5 -58.81 57.68 -9.60
N ALA A 6 -58.33 58.72 -8.90
CA ALA A 6 -57.00 58.79 -8.37
C ALA A 6 -56.73 57.68 -7.32
N SER A 7 -57.72 57.44 -6.44
CA SER A 7 -57.60 56.35 -5.42
C SER A 7 -57.52 54.94 -6.05
N ILE A 8 -58.33 54.67 -7.08
CA ILE A 8 -58.32 53.41 -7.81
C ILE A 8 -56.98 53.22 -8.54
N CYS A 9 -56.48 54.31 -9.20
CA CYS A 9 -55.15 54.23 -9.83
C CYS A 9 -54.02 53.92 -8.83
N CYS A 10 -54.02 54.55 -7.65
CA CYS A 10 -53.04 54.25 -6.60
C CYS A 10 -53.09 52.80 -6.09
N VAL A 11 -54.30 52.25 -5.94
CA VAL A 11 -54.48 50.85 -5.52
C VAL A 11 -53.97 49.88 -6.61
N ILE A 12 -54.29 50.12 -7.87
CA ILE A 12 -53.84 49.35 -9.01
C ILE A 12 -52.28 49.36 -9.10
N LEU A 13 -51.72 50.59 -8.97
CA LEU A 13 -50.25 50.74 -8.98
C LEU A 13 -49.60 50.08 -7.82
N GLY A 14 -50.15 50.18 -6.61
CA GLY A 14 -49.69 49.47 -5.42
C GLY A 14 -49.70 47.91 -5.55
N VAL A 15 -50.84 47.42 -6.09
CA VAL A 15 -50.93 45.94 -6.37
C VAL A 15 -49.95 45.54 -7.47
N GLY A 16 -49.74 46.37 -8.50
CA GLY A 16 -48.77 46.14 -9.55
C GLY A 16 -47.33 46.06 -9.02
N VAL A 17 -46.94 47.00 -8.16
CA VAL A 17 -45.61 47.04 -7.52
C VAL A 17 -45.40 45.83 -6.62
N VAL A 18 -46.40 45.49 -5.78
CA VAL A 18 -46.30 44.31 -4.91
C VAL A 18 -46.20 43.00 -5.71
N ARG A 19 -46.98 42.90 -6.79
CA ARG A 19 -46.91 41.74 -7.69
C ARG A 19 -45.55 41.65 -8.42
N PHE A 20 -45.04 42.79 -8.93
CA PHE A 20 -43.72 42.87 -9.55
C PHE A 20 -42.62 42.45 -8.57
N TRP A 21 -42.68 42.98 -7.34
CA TRP A 21 -41.69 42.63 -6.30
C TRP A 21 -41.75 41.14 -5.92
N ARG A 22 -42.95 40.56 -5.73
CA ARG A 22 -43.12 39.13 -5.43
C ARG A 22 -42.67 38.19 -6.56
N VAL A 23 -42.93 38.55 -7.81
CA VAL A 23 -42.64 37.69 -8.98
C VAL A 23 -41.19 37.83 -9.45
N TRP A 24 -40.61 39.04 -9.28
CA TRP A 24 -39.30 39.36 -9.87
C TRP A 24 -38.17 39.43 -8.85
N MET A 25 -38.34 40.01 -7.68
CA MET A 25 -37.26 40.25 -6.71
C MET A 25 -37.10 39.12 -5.68
N ARG A 26 -38.19 38.52 -5.22
CA ARG A 26 -38.16 37.50 -4.19
C ARG A 26 -37.41 36.22 -4.60
N PRO A 27 -37.60 35.69 -5.81
CA PRO A 27 -36.88 34.47 -6.25
C PRO A 27 -35.37 34.61 -6.27
N TRP A 28 -34.83 35.80 -6.52
CA TRP A 28 -33.40 36.05 -6.54
C TRP A 28 -32.76 35.97 -5.14
N LYS A 29 -33.46 36.38 -4.10
CA LYS A 29 -33.01 36.24 -2.73
C LYS A 29 -32.95 34.76 -2.31
N ASP A 30 -33.92 33.98 -2.76
CA ASP A 30 -33.94 32.53 -2.47
C ASP A 30 -32.78 31.83 -3.20
N VAL A 31 -32.44 32.21 -4.43
CA VAL A 31 -31.25 31.69 -5.15
C VAL A 31 -29.95 32.12 -4.46
N GLU A 32 -29.84 33.37 -3.99
CA GLU A 32 -28.66 33.87 -3.29
C GLU A 32 -28.43 33.08 -1.99
N GLN A 33 -29.47 32.81 -1.22
CA GLN A 33 -29.38 31.97 -0.01
C GLN A 33 -28.97 30.53 -0.33
N LEU A 34 -29.51 29.93 -1.38
CA LEU A 34 -29.15 28.61 -1.83
C LEU A 34 -27.68 28.51 -2.23
N VAL A 35 -27.17 29.49 -2.99
CA VAL A 35 -25.75 29.56 -3.35
C VAL A 35 -24.86 29.68 -2.11
N GLU A 36 -25.28 30.50 -1.14
CA GLU A 36 -24.50 30.66 0.10
C GLU A 36 -24.51 29.42 0.97
N GLU A 37 -25.60 28.69 1.06
CA GLU A 37 -25.66 27.38 1.78
C GLU A 37 -24.82 26.32 1.10
N VAL A 38 -24.87 26.19 -0.22
CA VAL A 38 -24.05 25.25 -0.99
C VAL A 38 -22.56 25.58 -0.88
N THR A 39 -22.17 26.84 -0.95
CA THR A 39 -20.77 27.27 -0.80
C THR A 39 -20.24 27.03 0.61
N ARG A 40 -21.09 27.05 1.63
CA ARG A 40 -20.73 26.67 3.01
C ARG A 40 -20.71 25.15 3.25
N GLY A 41 -20.97 24.34 2.20
CA GLY A 41 -20.98 22.88 2.30
C GLY A 41 -22.20 22.31 3.03
N ARG A 42 -23.26 23.11 3.21
CA ARG A 42 -24.53 22.66 3.78
C ARG A 42 -25.50 22.26 2.67
N ALA A 43 -26.05 21.07 2.76
CA ALA A 43 -27.11 20.65 1.84
C ALA A 43 -28.39 21.42 2.18
N PRO A 44 -28.90 22.28 1.29
CA PRO A 44 -30.15 22.99 1.52
C PRO A 44 -31.30 21.98 1.59
N ARG A 45 -32.28 22.25 2.44
CA ARG A 45 -33.44 21.36 2.65
C ARG A 45 -34.38 21.33 1.43
N THR A 46 -34.35 22.33 0.59
CA THR A 46 -35.24 22.46 -0.60
C THR A 46 -34.56 23.30 -1.65
N PHE A 47 -34.47 22.79 -2.85
CA PHE A 47 -34.00 23.56 -4.04
C PHE A 47 -35.16 24.17 -4.86
N LEU A 48 -36.40 24.08 -4.33
CA LEU A 48 -37.59 24.67 -4.97
C LEU A 48 -37.58 26.18 -4.82
N VAL A 49 -37.30 26.88 -5.93
CA VAL A 49 -37.40 28.32 -6.02
C VAL A 49 -38.75 28.65 -6.68
N ASP A 50 -39.66 29.27 -5.91
CA ASP A 50 -40.94 29.72 -6.45
C ASP A 50 -40.76 31.02 -7.24
N GLY A 51 -41.20 31.05 -8.48
CA GLY A 51 -41.22 32.26 -9.29
C GLY A 51 -40.88 32.09 -10.77
N ASN A 52 -39.99 32.93 -11.31
CA ASN A 52 -39.63 32.97 -12.72
C ASN A 52 -38.94 31.65 -13.19
N ARG A 53 -39.28 31.20 -14.43
CA ARG A 53 -38.69 30.05 -15.10
C ARG A 53 -37.14 30.01 -15.10
N ALA A 54 -36.52 31.20 -15.07
CA ALA A 54 -35.07 31.33 -15.01
C ALA A 54 -34.53 30.90 -13.62
N ALA A 55 -35.15 31.38 -12.54
CA ALA A 55 -34.78 31.03 -11.16
C ALA A 55 -34.99 29.52 -10.88
N GLN A 56 -36.09 28.94 -11.38
CA GLN A 56 -36.34 27.50 -11.27
C GLN A 56 -35.27 26.67 -11.98
N ARG A 57 -34.85 27.08 -13.20
CA ARG A 57 -33.76 26.37 -13.91
C ARG A 57 -32.44 26.43 -13.16
N ILE A 58 -32.13 27.57 -12.52
CA ILE A 58 -30.93 27.73 -11.71
C ILE A 58 -31.02 26.86 -10.47
N GLY A 59 -32.18 26.78 -9.79
CA GLY A 59 -32.38 25.89 -8.64
C GLY A 59 -32.14 24.43 -8.98
N ILE A 60 -32.71 23.95 -10.10
CA ILE A 60 -32.50 22.56 -10.58
C ILE A 60 -31.03 22.32 -10.93
N ALA A 61 -30.35 23.27 -11.59
CA ALA A 61 -28.93 23.13 -11.93
C ALA A 61 -28.04 23.10 -10.69
N LEU A 62 -28.35 23.89 -9.67
CA LEU A 62 -27.65 23.86 -8.38
C LEU A 62 -27.87 22.53 -7.63
N GLU A 63 -29.11 22.01 -7.67
CA GLU A 63 -29.42 20.68 -7.09
C GLU A 63 -28.59 19.58 -7.74
N ASP A 64 -28.58 19.51 -9.07
CA ASP A 64 -27.79 18.52 -9.82
C ASP A 64 -26.29 18.64 -9.52
N MET A 65 -25.78 19.89 -9.44
CA MET A 65 -24.38 20.15 -9.08
C MET A 65 -24.06 19.73 -7.64
N ALA A 66 -24.94 20.00 -6.68
CA ALA A 66 -24.77 19.63 -5.29
C ALA A 66 -24.78 18.10 -5.11
N ILE A 67 -25.72 17.41 -5.77
CA ILE A 67 -25.79 15.93 -5.77
C ILE A 67 -24.51 15.33 -6.35
N ARG A 68 -24.06 15.81 -7.52
CA ARG A 68 -22.80 15.32 -8.14
C ARG A 68 -21.58 15.56 -7.25
N HIS A 69 -21.49 16.74 -6.64
CA HIS A 69 -20.41 17.06 -5.72
C HIS A 69 -20.40 16.13 -4.50
N GLN A 70 -21.57 15.86 -3.94
CA GLN A 70 -21.72 14.93 -2.81
C GLN A 70 -21.35 13.48 -3.19
N GLU A 71 -21.75 13.02 -4.39
CA GLU A 71 -21.36 11.71 -4.90
C GLU A 71 -19.85 11.60 -5.12
N LEU A 72 -19.22 12.63 -5.71
CA LEU A 72 -17.78 12.66 -5.90
C LEU A 72 -17.03 12.64 -4.55
N ALA A 73 -17.46 13.46 -3.59
CA ALA A 73 -16.90 13.46 -2.25
C ALA A 73 -17.04 12.09 -1.55
N LYS A 74 -18.21 11.46 -1.68
CA LYS A 74 -18.45 10.12 -1.13
C LYS A 74 -17.55 9.05 -1.79
N ARG A 75 -17.43 9.09 -3.13
CA ARG A 75 -16.55 8.16 -3.87
C ARG A 75 -15.09 8.37 -3.48
N ALA A 76 -14.63 9.63 -3.40
CA ALA A 76 -13.28 9.94 -2.96
C ALA A 76 -12.99 9.41 -1.54
N GLY A 77 -13.90 9.64 -0.60
CA GLY A 77 -13.79 9.11 0.76
C GLY A 77 -13.77 7.58 0.83
N GLN A 78 -14.61 6.90 0.04
CA GLN A 78 -14.60 5.43 -0.05
C GLN A 78 -13.29 4.90 -0.63
N THR A 79 -12.78 5.54 -1.69
CA THR A 79 -11.49 5.16 -2.29
C THR A 79 -10.35 5.33 -1.29
N GLU A 80 -10.32 6.43 -0.54
CA GLU A 80 -9.31 6.66 0.49
C GLU A 80 -9.37 5.59 1.60
N LEU A 81 -10.57 5.26 2.09
CA LEU A 81 -10.75 4.20 3.08
C LEU A 81 -10.29 2.83 2.56
N ASN A 82 -10.59 2.50 1.31
CA ASN A 82 -10.16 1.26 0.69
C ASN A 82 -8.63 1.19 0.57
N ILE A 83 -7.99 2.27 0.11
CA ILE A 83 -6.53 2.34 0.04
C ILE A 83 -5.90 2.19 1.42
N ARG A 84 -6.42 2.88 2.44
CA ARG A 84 -5.94 2.75 3.82
C ARG A 84 -6.09 1.34 4.36
N ALA A 85 -7.22 0.66 4.07
CA ALA A 85 -7.45 -0.72 4.47
C ALA A 85 -6.46 -1.68 3.80
N ILE A 86 -6.23 -1.53 2.49
CA ILE A 86 -5.25 -2.34 1.74
C ILE A 86 -3.85 -2.15 2.31
N LEU A 87 -3.41 -0.90 2.46
CA LEU A 87 -2.10 -0.57 3.02
C LEU A 87 -1.92 -1.09 4.46
N GLY A 88 -2.99 -1.07 5.25
CA GLY A 88 -2.99 -1.59 6.63
C GLY A 88 -2.92 -3.11 6.71
N ALA A 89 -3.49 -3.82 5.73
CA ALA A 89 -3.49 -5.29 5.66
C ALA A 89 -2.21 -5.87 5.04
N MET A 90 -1.41 -5.06 4.33
CA MET A 90 -0.15 -5.51 3.73
C MET A 90 0.86 -5.90 4.81
N ARG A 91 1.50 -7.06 4.61
CA ARG A 91 2.61 -7.53 5.44
C ARG A 91 3.94 -6.90 5.07
N ASP A 92 4.09 -6.56 3.79
CA ASP A 92 5.28 -5.88 3.28
C ASP A 92 5.23 -4.39 3.61
N GLY A 93 6.36 -3.83 3.98
CA GLY A 93 6.51 -2.41 4.22
C GLY A 93 6.40 -1.62 2.92
N LEU A 94 5.62 -0.55 2.92
CA LEU A 94 5.50 0.37 1.81
C LEU A 94 5.71 1.80 2.29
N ALA A 95 6.59 2.53 1.64
CA ALA A 95 6.78 3.96 1.84
C ALA A 95 6.77 4.72 0.51
N VAL A 96 6.12 5.87 0.50
CA VAL A 96 6.09 6.81 -0.63
C VAL A 96 6.98 7.98 -0.30
N ILE A 97 7.92 8.28 -1.19
CA ILE A 97 8.91 9.34 -1.06
C ILE A 97 8.68 10.36 -2.19
N GLY A 98 8.61 11.63 -1.81
CA GLY A 98 8.54 12.72 -2.78
C GLY A 98 9.84 12.93 -3.52
N GLY A 99 9.81 13.65 -4.63
CA GLY A 99 11.01 14.02 -5.40
C GLY A 99 12.00 14.90 -4.61
N ASP A 100 11.57 15.47 -3.51
CA ASP A 100 12.38 16.20 -2.52
C ASP A 100 13.10 15.27 -1.51
N GLY A 101 12.96 13.94 -1.64
CA GLY A 101 13.55 12.96 -0.73
C GLY A 101 12.87 12.89 0.64
N ARG A 102 11.66 13.43 0.78
CA ARG A 102 10.88 13.39 2.02
C ARG A 102 9.81 12.32 1.97
N VAL A 103 9.59 11.64 3.09
CA VAL A 103 8.58 10.59 3.21
C VAL A 103 7.19 11.21 3.29
N ARG A 104 6.33 10.85 2.33
CA ARG A 104 4.95 11.35 2.22
C ARG A 104 3.94 10.40 2.86
N LEU A 105 4.20 9.10 2.79
CA LEU A 105 3.33 8.07 3.31
C LEU A 105 4.14 6.83 3.68
N TRP A 106 3.70 6.11 4.70
CA TRP A 106 4.10 4.73 4.97
C TRP A 106 2.92 3.93 5.49
N ASN A 107 3.02 2.61 5.37
CA ASN A 107 2.03 1.71 5.94
C ASN A 107 2.45 1.23 7.35
N ARG A 108 1.56 0.46 7.98
CA ARG A 108 1.80 -0.12 9.32
C ARG A 108 3.06 -1.01 9.36
N ALA A 109 3.28 -1.81 8.31
CA ALA A 109 4.41 -2.75 8.27
C ALA A 109 5.77 -2.03 8.33
N VAL A 110 5.94 -0.88 7.65
CA VAL A 110 7.14 -0.04 7.76
C VAL A 110 7.38 0.39 9.20
N ARG A 111 6.33 0.84 9.89
CA ARG A 111 6.42 1.28 11.29
C ARG A 111 6.92 0.16 12.20
N GLU A 112 6.40 -1.04 12.00
CA GLU A 112 6.81 -2.24 12.77
C GLU A 112 8.22 -2.72 12.42
N LEU A 113 8.63 -2.66 11.14
CA LEU A 113 9.95 -3.05 10.68
C LEU A 113 11.04 -2.15 11.26
N PHE A 114 10.86 -0.85 11.15
CA PHE A 114 11.87 0.15 11.55
C PHE A 114 11.66 0.69 12.98
N ALA A 115 10.66 0.20 13.72
CA ALA A 115 10.30 0.66 15.06
C ALA A 115 10.13 2.19 15.14
N ILE A 116 9.36 2.74 14.22
CA ILE A 116 9.08 4.18 14.16
C ILE A 116 7.96 4.49 15.15
N GLU A 117 8.29 5.15 16.25
CA GLU A 117 7.35 5.47 17.36
C GLU A 117 6.59 6.77 17.10
N GLU A 118 7.20 7.75 16.45
CA GLU A 118 6.64 9.06 16.16
C GLU A 118 6.14 9.17 14.72
N ASP A 119 5.16 10.02 14.49
CA ASP A 119 4.73 10.37 13.13
C ASP A 119 5.77 11.31 12.49
N ARG A 120 6.63 10.72 11.65
CA ARG A 120 7.73 11.39 10.93
C ARG A 120 7.40 11.68 9.46
N LEU A 121 6.12 11.83 9.14
CA LEU A 121 5.72 12.26 7.82
C LEU A 121 6.33 13.63 7.49
N GLY A 122 6.90 13.76 6.30
CA GLY A 122 7.63 14.95 5.88
C GLY A 122 9.11 15.00 6.29
N ALA A 123 9.60 14.07 7.12
CA ALA A 123 11.02 13.93 7.41
C ALA A 123 11.77 13.32 6.21
N SER A 124 13.09 13.51 6.18
CA SER A 124 13.94 12.90 5.15
C SER A 124 14.01 11.37 5.29
N VAL A 125 14.37 10.67 4.21
CA VAL A 125 14.56 9.22 4.21
C VAL A 125 15.59 8.81 5.28
N LEU A 126 16.69 9.57 5.42
CA LEU A 126 17.73 9.29 6.42
C LEU A 126 17.23 9.43 7.87
N GLU A 127 16.48 10.49 8.16
CA GLU A 127 15.91 10.72 9.49
C GLU A 127 14.89 9.67 9.89
N THR A 128 14.14 9.19 8.88
CA THR A 128 13.06 8.21 9.07
C THR A 128 13.60 6.80 9.28
N PHE A 129 14.40 6.30 8.34
CA PHE A 129 14.83 4.91 8.33
C PHE A 129 16.17 4.69 9.05
N ARG A 130 17.00 5.72 9.16
CA ARG A 130 18.33 5.68 9.81
C ARG A 130 19.24 4.60 9.27
N ASP A 131 19.05 4.22 8.01
CA ASP A 131 19.83 3.22 7.31
C ASP A 131 20.40 3.81 6.01
N PRO A 132 21.74 3.88 5.85
CA PRO A 132 22.37 4.45 4.66
C PRO A 132 22.00 3.70 3.37
N SER A 133 21.80 2.37 3.46
CA SER A 133 21.46 1.55 2.29
C SER A 133 20.08 1.89 1.73
N VAL A 134 19.13 2.22 2.61
CA VAL A 134 17.80 2.70 2.20
C VAL A 134 17.93 4.04 1.49
N VAL A 135 18.71 4.97 2.06
CA VAL A 135 18.95 6.30 1.47
C VAL A 135 19.58 6.17 0.07
N GLU A 136 20.62 5.35 -0.06
CA GLU A 136 21.32 5.15 -1.33
C GLU A 136 20.41 4.56 -2.40
N THR A 137 19.61 3.53 -2.04
CA THR A 137 18.70 2.86 -2.97
C THR A 137 17.63 3.81 -3.49
N VAL A 138 16.99 4.55 -2.57
CA VAL A 138 15.97 5.55 -2.92
C VAL A 138 16.57 6.69 -3.75
N ALA A 139 17.73 7.22 -3.34
CA ALA A 139 18.41 8.29 -4.08
C ALA A 139 18.81 7.86 -5.49
N ARG A 140 19.19 6.60 -5.72
CA ARG A 140 19.47 6.05 -7.03
C ARG A 140 18.22 6.05 -7.91
N THR A 141 17.08 5.59 -7.39
CA THR A 141 15.81 5.63 -8.11
C THR A 141 15.36 7.05 -8.43
N LEU A 142 15.48 8.00 -7.48
CA LEU A 142 15.09 9.40 -7.71
C LEU A 142 15.98 10.09 -8.76
N ARG A 143 17.27 9.75 -8.83
CA ARG A 143 18.20 10.35 -9.81
C ARG A 143 18.07 9.75 -11.19
N ASN A 144 17.99 8.41 -11.29
CA ASN A 144 18.07 7.71 -12.55
C ASN A 144 16.69 7.42 -13.17
N GLY A 145 15.60 7.45 -12.36
CA GLY A 145 14.27 7.03 -12.82
C GLY A 145 14.16 5.52 -13.06
N GLU A 146 15.07 4.72 -12.49
CA GLU A 146 15.12 3.28 -12.67
C GLU A 146 14.79 2.55 -11.37
N ILE A 147 14.37 1.27 -11.50
CA ILE A 147 14.14 0.40 -10.35
C ILE A 147 15.49 0.07 -9.71
N ALA A 148 15.60 0.29 -8.41
CA ALA A 148 16.77 -0.08 -7.64
C ALA A 148 16.38 -1.11 -6.57
N THR A 149 17.13 -2.20 -6.51
CA THR A 149 16.92 -3.25 -5.49
C THR A 149 18.18 -3.43 -4.66
N GLN A 150 18.01 -3.61 -3.36
CA GLN A 150 19.13 -3.86 -2.43
C GLN A 150 18.66 -4.68 -1.25
N ARG A 151 19.47 -5.67 -0.85
CA ARG A 151 19.24 -6.46 0.36
C ARG A 151 19.89 -5.79 1.55
N ILE A 152 19.13 -5.59 2.62
CA ILE A 152 19.57 -4.93 3.86
C ILE A 152 19.35 -5.83 5.06
N LYS A 153 20.24 -5.71 6.06
CA LYS A 153 20.14 -6.43 7.34
C LYS A 153 19.73 -5.42 8.41
N LEU A 154 18.51 -5.54 8.92
CA LEU A 154 18.05 -4.72 10.04
C LEU A 154 18.41 -5.40 11.36
N ARG A 155 19.33 -4.78 12.09
CA ARG A 155 19.67 -5.18 13.47
C ARG A 155 18.62 -4.63 14.42
N LYS A 156 17.83 -5.47 15.04
CA LYS A 156 16.89 -5.06 16.08
C LYS A 156 17.57 -5.17 17.45
N LYS A 157 17.56 -4.08 18.24
CA LYS A 157 18.01 -4.07 19.65
C LYS A 157 17.18 -4.98 20.58
N SER A 158 16.09 -5.55 20.11
CA SER A 158 15.17 -6.42 20.85
C SER A 158 15.29 -7.86 20.38
N SER A 159 15.07 -8.80 21.30
CA SER A 159 15.33 -10.26 21.30
C SER A 159 14.79 -11.12 20.12
N ARG A 160 14.43 -10.57 18.99
CA ARG A 160 13.91 -11.31 17.83
C ARG A 160 14.90 -11.53 16.68
N GLY A 161 16.20 -11.29 16.90
CA GLY A 161 17.23 -11.54 15.89
C GLY A 161 17.28 -10.53 14.74
N ASP A 162 18.31 -10.64 13.92
CA ASP A 162 18.50 -9.83 12.71
C ASP A 162 17.44 -10.20 11.67
N ARG A 163 16.85 -9.20 11.01
CA ARG A 163 15.92 -9.40 9.91
C ARG A 163 16.61 -9.13 8.59
N GLN A 164 16.29 -9.94 7.59
CA GLN A 164 16.72 -9.71 6.23
C GLN A 164 15.57 -9.13 5.42
N ILE A 165 15.79 -7.93 4.88
CA ILE A 165 14.78 -7.20 4.12
C ILE A 165 15.27 -7.06 2.69
N ASP A 166 14.43 -7.40 1.75
CA ASP A 166 14.63 -7.07 0.34
C ASP A 166 13.95 -5.73 0.07
N LEU A 167 14.77 -4.71 -0.22
CA LEU A 167 14.32 -3.36 -0.52
C LEU A 167 14.27 -3.18 -2.02
N THR A 168 13.09 -2.83 -2.54
CA THR A 168 12.91 -2.43 -3.95
C THR A 168 12.37 -1.02 -4.00
N SER A 169 13.07 -0.13 -4.67
CA SER A 169 12.65 1.25 -4.91
C SER A 169 12.23 1.41 -6.37
N LEU A 170 10.98 1.85 -6.59
CA LEU A 170 10.38 2.05 -7.91
C LEU A 170 10.12 3.54 -8.14
N PRO A 171 10.39 4.07 -9.36
CA PRO A 171 10.06 5.44 -9.68
C PRO A 171 8.54 5.63 -9.79
N MET A 172 8.03 6.74 -9.26
CA MET A 172 6.66 7.16 -9.46
C MET A 172 6.53 8.02 -10.73
N PRO A 173 5.39 7.95 -11.42
CA PRO A 173 5.09 8.87 -12.51
C PRO A 173 5.24 10.32 -12.05
N LYS A 174 5.75 11.15 -12.95
CA LYS A 174 5.89 12.58 -12.70
C LYS A 174 4.52 13.24 -12.74
N GLU A 175 4.09 13.85 -11.65
CA GLU A 175 2.95 14.76 -11.67
C GLU A 175 3.35 16.08 -12.36
N GLU A 176 2.39 16.74 -13.02
CA GLU A 176 2.64 18.04 -13.69
C GLU A 176 3.23 19.05 -12.69
N GLY A 177 4.47 19.50 -12.97
CA GLY A 177 5.16 20.51 -12.14
C GLY A 177 5.92 19.98 -10.91
N ALA A 178 5.86 18.67 -10.60
CA ALA A 178 6.59 18.07 -9.46
C ALA A 178 7.80 17.24 -9.93
N ALA A 179 8.82 17.10 -9.08
CA ALA A 179 9.90 16.15 -9.31
C ALA A 179 9.38 14.71 -9.13
N PRO A 180 9.87 13.72 -9.93
CA PRO A 180 9.43 12.34 -9.81
C PRO A 180 9.73 11.81 -8.41
N GLY A 181 8.74 11.17 -7.79
CA GLY A 181 8.90 10.50 -6.51
C GLY A 181 9.38 9.06 -6.64
N ALA A 182 9.43 8.35 -5.52
CA ALA A 182 9.73 6.93 -5.48
C ALA A 182 8.80 6.19 -4.50
N VAL A 183 8.53 4.92 -4.80
CA VAL A 183 7.89 3.99 -3.87
C VAL A 183 8.94 2.99 -3.42
N ALA A 184 9.16 2.89 -2.11
CA ALA A 184 10.04 1.90 -1.49
C ALA A 184 9.20 0.75 -0.90
N LEU A 185 9.50 -0.47 -1.33
CA LEU A 185 8.92 -1.72 -0.84
C LEU A 185 9.96 -2.45 0.01
N PHE A 186 9.55 -2.88 1.20
CA PHE A 186 10.39 -3.59 2.18
C PHE A 186 9.78 -4.95 2.46
N GLN A 187 10.35 -5.99 1.88
CA GLN A 187 9.90 -7.37 2.05
C GLN A 187 10.76 -8.09 3.08
N ASP A 188 10.16 -8.62 4.15
CA ASP A 188 10.87 -9.44 5.14
C ASP A 188 11.07 -10.85 4.58
N ILE A 189 12.30 -11.15 4.15
CA ILE A 189 12.70 -12.45 3.60
C ILE A 189 13.42 -13.33 4.62
N THR A 190 13.40 -13.00 5.90
CA THR A 190 14.13 -13.69 6.95
C THR A 190 13.78 -15.18 6.99
N HIS A 191 12.50 -15.51 6.99
CA HIS A 191 12.05 -16.92 7.02
C HIS A 191 12.44 -17.68 5.75
N LEU A 192 12.32 -17.04 4.60
CA LEU A 192 12.72 -17.64 3.32
C LEU A 192 14.21 -17.98 3.32
N GLN A 193 15.03 -17.06 3.78
CA GLN A 193 16.49 -17.30 3.88
C GLN A 193 16.86 -18.38 4.89
N GLN A 194 16.17 -18.46 6.02
CA GLN A 194 16.36 -19.53 6.99
C GLN A 194 16.05 -20.89 6.38
N LEU A 195 14.95 -21.00 5.64
CA LEU A 195 14.59 -22.24 4.94
C LEU A 195 15.63 -22.63 3.88
N GLU A 196 16.09 -21.69 3.09
CA GLU A 196 17.15 -21.93 2.09
C GLU A 196 18.46 -22.36 2.75
N GLN A 197 18.81 -21.76 3.88
CA GLN A 197 20.00 -22.12 4.64
C GLN A 197 19.87 -23.54 5.19
N MET A 198 18.77 -23.87 5.84
CA MET A 198 18.52 -25.24 6.36
C MET A 198 18.55 -26.26 5.23
N ARG A 199 17.98 -25.94 4.06
CA ARG A 199 18.07 -26.87 2.90
C ARG A 199 19.49 -27.09 2.44
N ARG A 200 20.33 -26.05 2.37
CA ARG A 200 21.76 -26.19 1.98
C ARG A 200 22.54 -27.00 2.98
N GLU A 201 22.33 -26.75 4.27
CA GLU A 201 22.94 -27.48 5.34
C GLU A 201 22.54 -28.98 5.33
N PHE A 202 21.24 -29.25 5.12
CA PHE A 202 20.75 -30.62 4.98
C PHE A 202 21.41 -31.33 3.82
N VAL A 203 21.45 -30.76 2.61
CA VAL A 203 22.10 -31.36 1.44
C VAL A 203 23.59 -31.58 1.69
N SER A 204 24.28 -30.64 2.31
CA SER A 204 25.70 -30.76 2.65
C SER A 204 25.93 -31.89 3.63
N ASN A 205 25.16 -31.94 4.70
CA ASN A 205 25.30 -32.96 5.74
C ASN A 205 25.02 -34.37 5.18
N VAL A 206 23.92 -34.56 4.44
CA VAL A 206 23.59 -35.82 3.79
C VAL A 206 24.73 -36.26 2.83
N SER A 207 25.26 -35.31 2.05
CA SER A 207 26.39 -35.63 1.14
C SER A 207 27.63 -36.09 1.89
N HIS A 208 27.94 -35.49 3.05
CA HIS A 208 29.04 -35.90 3.89
C HIS A 208 28.80 -37.28 4.55
N GLU A 209 27.59 -37.46 5.09
CA GLU A 209 27.21 -38.72 5.75
C GLU A 209 27.14 -39.90 4.76
N LEU A 210 26.77 -39.66 3.49
CA LEU A 210 26.78 -40.71 2.46
C LEU A 210 28.18 -40.99 1.90
N ARG A 211 29.09 -40.02 1.87
CA ARG A 211 30.43 -40.20 1.32
C ARG A 211 31.22 -41.25 2.09
N THR A 212 31.13 -41.24 3.43
CA THR A 212 31.85 -42.14 4.30
C THR A 212 31.50 -43.61 4.04
N PRO A 213 30.22 -44.05 4.10
CA PRO A 213 29.86 -45.44 3.83
C PRO A 213 30.15 -45.85 2.39
N LEU A 214 29.94 -44.93 1.42
CA LEU A 214 30.29 -45.20 0.02
C LEU A 214 31.78 -45.41 -0.19
N SER A 215 32.63 -44.61 0.44
CA SER A 215 34.10 -44.80 0.36
C SER A 215 34.53 -46.15 0.97
N ILE A 216 33.91 -46.53 2.09
CA ILE A 216 34.17 -47.83 2.71
C ILE A 216 33.72 -48.97 1.78
N PHE A 217 32.52 -48.85 1.20
CA PHE A 217 31.99 -49.84 0.27
C PHE A 217 32.86 -49.97 -0.99
N CYS A 218 33.28 -48.85 -1.59
CA CYS A 218 34.22 -48.86 -2.72
C CYS A 218 35.55 -49.55 -2.36
N GLY A 219 36.12 -49.27 -1.18
CA GLY A 219 37.33 -49.90 -0.73
C GLY A 219 37.20 -51.44 -0.58
N TYR A 220 36.06 -51.90 -0.07
CA TYR A 220 35.77 -53.34 -0.01
C TYR A 220 35.65 -53.97 -1.40
N VAL A 221 34.96 -53.30 -2.33
CA VAL A 221 34.82 -53.79 -3.74
C VAL A 221 36.17 -53.82 -4.42
N GLU A 222 37.01 -52.79 -4.26
CA GLU A 222 38.37 -52.77 -4.80
C GLU A 222 39.22 -53.94 -4.25
N THR A 223 39.18 -54.16 -2.93
CA THR A 223 39.90 -55.26 -2.31
C THR A 223 39.44 -56.63 -2.85
N LEU A 224 38.13 -56.82 -3.06
CA LEU A 224 37.60 -58.09 -3.61
C LEU A 224 37.94 -58.27 -5.09
N LEU A 225 38.15 -57.18 -5.84
CA LEU A 225 38.58 -57.28 -7.26
C LEU A 225 40.08 -57.55 -7.41
N ASP A 226 40.89 -56.99 -6.49
CA ASP A 226 42.34 -57.17 -6.52
C ASP A 226 42.79 -58.50 -5.99
N GLU A 227 42.03 -59.21 -5.10
CA GLU A 227 42.28 -60.52 -4.59
C GLU A 227 41.18 -61.54 -4.90
N PRO A 228 41.07 -62.03 -6.15
CA PRO A 228 40.00 -62.92 -6.59
C PRO A 228 40.07 -64.29 -5.88
N GLU A 229 41.17 -64.66 -5.23
CA GLU A 229 41.30 -65.90 -4.47
C GLU A 229 40.55 -65.89 -3.12
N LEU A 230 40.42 -64.73 -2.46
CA LEU A 230 39.64 -64.63 -1.22
C LEU A 230 38.13 -64.79 -1.44
N THR A 231 37.66 -64.48 -2.58
CA THR A 231 36.22 -64.66 -2.96
C THR A 231 35.86 -66.14 -3.11
N ARG A 232 36.81 -67.01 -3.46
CA ARG A 232 36.59 -68.45 -3.54
C ARG A 232 36.63 -69.17 -2.19
N ALA A 233 37.33 -68.59 -1.22
CA ALA A 233 37.43 -69.17 0.14
C ALA A 233 36.20 -68.89 1.00
N HIS A 234 35.36 -67.85 0.64
CA HIS A 234 34.15 -67.43 1.34
C HIS A 234 32.86 -67.86 0.63
N SER A 235 32.87 -69.02 -0.06
CA SER A 235 31.65 -69.69 -0.45
C SER A 235 30.95 -70.22 0.80
N PRO A 236 29.72 -69.77 1.15
CA PRO A 236 29.06 -70.16 2.38
C PRO A 236 28.66 -71.62 2.34
N ARG A 237 29.55 -72.48 2.87
CA ARG A 237 29.21 -73.90 3.11
C ARG A 237 28.79 -74.19 4.56
N ASP A 238 28.88 -73.19 5.46
CA ASP A 238 28.42 -73.38 6.82
C ASP A 238 27.54 -72.13 7.21
N GLY A 239 26.26 -72.40 7.39
CA GLY A 239 25.22 -71.44 7.71
C GLY A 239 25.23 -70.96 9.17
N GLU A 240 26.24 -70.19 9.58
CA GLU A 240 26.31 -69.62 10.92
C GLU A 240 26.90 -68.18 10.93
N ALA A 241 26.40 -67.28 10.18
CA ALA A 241 26.78 -65.87 10.30
C ALA A 241 25.67 -64.87 9.95
N CYS A 242 24.42 -65.25 10.24
CA CYS A 242 23.29 -64.28 10.03
C CYS A 242 22.81 -63.56 11.30
N ASP A 243 23.40 -63.80 12.48
CA ASP A 243 22.88 -63.26 13.75
C ASP A 243 23.65 -62.06 14.32
N ALA A 244 24.65 -61.52 13.60
CA ALA A 244 25.44 -60.40 14.14
C ALA A 244 24.95 -59.00 13.69
N PHE A 245 23.91 -58.89 12.86
CA PHE A 245 23.43 -57.59 12.32
C PHE A 245 22.09 -57.14 12.91
N ALA A 246 21.54 -57.86 13.92
CA ALA A 246 20.22 -57.53 14.49
C ALA A 246 20.27 -56.80 15.85
N LEU A 247 21.43 -56.34 16.35
CA LEU A 247 21.55 -55.67 17.65
C LEU A 247 22.32 -54.36 17.61
N ALA A 248 22.05 -53.49 16.64
CA ALA A 248 22.45 -52.09 16.68
C ALA A 248 21.40 -51.26 15.91
N GLY A 249 20.19 -51.17 16.48
CA GLY A 249 19.16 -50.20 16.10
C GLY A 249 18.94 -49.26 17.26
#